data_6517e8eae7e264a75bc0ad558ea10924
#
_entry.id   6517e8eae7e264a75bc0ad558ea10924
#
_cell.length_a   1.000
_cell.length_b   1.000
_cell.length_c   1.000
_cell.angle_alpha   90.00
_cell.angle_beta   90.00
_cell.angle_gamma   90.00
#
_symmetry.space_group_name_H-M   'P 1'
#
loop_
_entity.id
_entity.type
_entity.pdbx_description
1 polymer ?
#
loop_
_entity_poly.entity_id
_entity_poly.type
_entity_poly.pdbx_seq_one_letter_code
_entity_poly.pdbx_strand_id
1 'polypeptide(L)'
;MLLTNHVLSGALIGALARRPLPAFAAGVASHFVLDAIPHWGRWGSPSRFLHVAVSDGLVSLAAMGAFAAVSPPDRRLAVLAGMAGAALPDLDKPTILWFGWSPWPGPVDRFHSGIQRESPRRAYVELLAACAFGGAALIAVRRPRR
;
A
#
# COMPACT_ATOMS: atom_id res chain seq x y z
N MET A 1 -0.57 5.81 6.14
CA MET A 1 -0.35 6.40 4.77
C MET A 1 -1.49 5.97 3.87
N LEU A 2 -1.72 6.60 2.69
CA LEU A 2 -2.74 6.13 1.75
C LEU A 2 -2.40 4.74 1.21
N LEU A 3 -3.42 3.90 1.00
CA LEU A 3 -3.28 2.53 0.48
C LEU A 3 -2.57 2.52 -0.89
N THR A 4 -2.82 3.52 -1.73
CA THR A 4 -2.12 3.69 -3.03
C THR A 4 -0.61 3.69 -2.85
N ASN A 5 -0.07 4.39 -1.84
CA ASN A 5 1.37 4.44 -1.60
C ASN A 5 1.94 3.11 -1.10
N HIS A 6 1.19 2.37 -0.28
CA HIS A 6 1.55 1.00 0.10
C HIS A 6 1.60 0.09 -1.12
N VAL A 7 0.59 0.14 -1.99
CA VAL A 7 0.54 -0.65 -3.23
C VAL A 7 1.71 -0.30 -4.16
N LEU A 8 2.02 0.99 -4.34
CA LEU A 8 3.15 1.41 -5.20
C LEU A 8 4.51 0.99 -4.62
N SER A 9 4.69 1.07 -3.31
CA SER A 9 5.90 0.54 -2.65
C SER A 9 6.01 -0.96 -2.81
N GLY A 10 4.90 -1.68 -2.66
CA GLY A 10 4.81 -3.12 -2.89
C GLY A 10 5.14 -3.52 -4.33
N ALA A 11 4.70 -2.72 -5.32
CA ALA A 11 5.05 -2.93 -6.72
C ALA A 11 6.56 -2.81 -6.97
N LEU A 12 7.19 -1.78 -6.38
CA LEU A 12 8.64 -1.60 -6.43
C LEU A 12 9.38 -2.80 -5.80
N ILE A 13 8.96 -3.20 -4.60
CA ILE A 13 9.54 -4.35 -3.88
C ILE A 13 9.42 -5.62 -4.72
N GLY A 14 8.25 -5.88 -5.29
CA GLY A 14 8.03 -7.06 -6.13
C GLY A 14 8.89 -7.06 -7.39
N ALA A 15 9.03 -5.90 -8.04
CA ALA A 15 9.88 -5.75 -9.21
C ALA A 15 11.37 -6.01 -8.92
N LEU A 16 11.83 -5.65 -7.72
CA LEU A 16 13.22 -5.85 -7.27
C LEU A 16 13.46 -7.27 -6.74
N ALA A 17 12.56 -7.79 -5.91
CA ALA A 17 12.69 -9.11 -5.27
C ALA A 17 12.58 -10.27 -6.28
N ARG A 18 11.77 -10.10 -7.33
CA ARG A 18 11.54 -11.09 -8.42
C ARG A 18 11.03 -12.48 -7.96
N ARG A 19 10.78 -12.65 -6.66
CA ARG A 19 10.27 -13.88 -6.03
C ARG A 19 9.02 -13.53 -5.23
N PRO A 20 7.89 -14.24 -5.42
CA PRO A 20 6.61 -13.86 -4.82
C PRO A 20 6.63 -13.83 -3.28
N LEU A 21 7.14 -14.88 -2.64
CA LEU A 21 7.12 -14.98 -1.18
C LEU A 21 7.97 -13.91 -0.48
N PRO A 22 9.24 -13.68 -0.85
CA PRO A 22 10.01 -12.55 -0.31
C PRO A 22 9.38 -11.20 -0.61
N ALA A 23 8.78 -11.00 -1.80
CA ALA A 23 8.10 -9.77 -2.16
C ALA A 23 6.88 -9.52 -1.27
N PHE A 24 6.07 -10.53 -1.01
CA PHE A 24 4.92 -10.45 -0.11
C PHE A 24 5.35 -10.07 1.32
N ALA A 25 6.32 -10.81 1.88
CA ALA A 25 6.80 -10.54 3.25
C ALA A 25 7.41 -9.13 3.38
N ALA A 26 8.22 -8.71 2.40
CA ALA A 26 8.78 -7.36 2.37
C ALA A 26 7.70 -6.28 2.15
N GLY A 27 6.65 -6.58 1.39
CA GLY A 27 5.48 -5.74 1.24
C GLY A 27 4.78 -5.48 2.57
N VAL A 28 4.50 -6.55 3.34
CA VAL A 28 3.93 -6.42 4.69
C VAL A 28 4.82 -5.57 5.60
N ALA A 29 6.13 -5.82 5.59
CA ALA A 29 7.06 -5.04 6.40
C ALA A 29 7.10 -3.55 5.98
N SER A 30 7.09 -3.29 4.67
CA SER A 30 7.09 -1.91 4.15
C SER A 30 5.85 -1.12 4.55
N HIS A 31 4.70 -1.78 4.67
CA HIS A 31 3.47 -1.14 5.14
C HIS A 31 3.69 -0.46 6.50
N PHE A 32 4.13 -1.22 7.49
CA PHE A 32 4.35 -0.69 8.84
C PHE A 32 5.45 0.39 8.89
N VAL A 33 6.49 0.26 8.07
CA VAL A 33 7.54 1.30 7.95
C VAL A 33 6.95 2.60 7.42
N LEU A 34 6.11 2.53 6.38
CA LEU A 34 5.50 3.70 5.77
C LEU A 34 4.48 4.37 6.70
N ASP A 35 3.73 3.61 7.48
CA ASP A 35 2.78 4.16 8.46
C ASP A 35 3.47 4.82 9.66
N ALA A 36 4.69 4.41 9.98
CA ALA A 36 5.52 5.08 10.98
C ALA A 36 6.11 6.41 10.49
N ILE A 37 6.13 6.68 9.17
CA ILE A 37 6.52 7.97 8.60
C ILE A 37 5.38 8.97 8.79
N PRO A 38 5.67 10.24 9.14
CA PRO A 38 4.64 11.27 9.19
C PRO A 38 3.91 11.46 7.86
N HIS A 39 2.61 11.16 7.82
CA HIS A 39 1.79 11.14 6.61
C HIS A 39 0.42 11.82 6.78
N TRP A 40 -0.37 11.88 5.72
CA TRP A 40 -1.69 12.47 5.71
C TRP A 40 -2.73 11.55 6.37
N GLY A 41 -3.58 12.11 7.24
CA GLY A 41 -4.63 11.39 7.97
C GLY A 41 -5.41 12.33 8.88
N ARG A 42 -6.25 11.79 9.77
CA ARG A 42 -7.14 12.54 10.68
C ARG A 42 -8.16 13.39 9.93
N TRP A 43 -9.14 12.72 9.35
CA TRP A 43 -10.08 13.30 8.38
C TRP A 43 -11.13 14.27 8.97
N GLY A 44 -11.27 14.35 10.28
CA GLY A 44 -12.18 15.27 10.98
C GLY A 44 -13.65 14.86 10.96
N SER A 45 -14.09 13.98 10.04
CA SER A 45 -15.45 13.44 10.01
C SER A 45 -15.47 12.04 9.39
N PRO A 46 -16.42 11.15 9.80
CA PRO A 46 -16.59 9.82 9.21
C PRO A 46 -16.88 9.86 7.70
N SER A 47 -17.68 10.81 7.24
CA SER A 47 -18.01 10.94 5.81
C SER A 47 -16.76 11.27 4.98
N ARG A 48 -15.91 12.17 5.44
CA ARG A 48 -14.65 12.51 4.76
C ARG A 48 -13.70 11.33 4.74
N PHE A 49 -13.58 10.61 5.86
CA PHE A 49 -12.82 9.36 5.90
C PHE A 49 -13.31 8.36 4.84
N LEU A 50 -14.63 8.13 4.78
CA LEU A 50 -15.22 7.20 3.82
C LEU A 50 -14.93 7.60 2.37
N HIS A 51 -15.10 8.87 2.01
CA HIS A 51 -14.79 9.35 0.67
C HIS A 51 -13.33 9.11 0.28
N VAL A 52 -12.40 9.45 1.17
CA VAL A 52 -10.98 9.23 0.92
C VAL A 52 -10.66 7.74 0.83
N ALA A 53 -11.14 6.92 1.77
CA ALA A 53 -10.87 5.49 1.78
C ALA A 53 -11.39 4.77 0.53
N VAL A 54 -12.61 5.10 0.08
CA VAL A 54 -13.18 4.50 -1.15
C VAL A 54 -12.41 4.97 -2.38
N SER A 55 -12.14 6.27 -2.50
CA SER A 55 -11.40 6.82 -3.66
C SER A 55 -10.00 6.24 -3.74
N ASP A 56 -9.29 6.19 -2.63
CA ASP A 56 -7.93 5.64 -2.54
C ASP A 56 -7.92 4.12 -2.80
N GLY A 57 -8.91 3.39 -2.30
CA GLY A 57 -9.09 1.97 -2.60
C GLY A 57 -9.27 1.70 -4.10
N LEU A 58 -10.10 2.50 -4.79
CA LEU A 58 -10.30 2.40 -6.24
C LEU A 58 -9.02 2.73 -7.01
N VAL A 59 -8.29 3.77 -6.62
CA VAL A 59 -7.00 4.14 -7.22
C VAL A 59 -5.97 3.03 -6.98
N SER A 60 -5.95 2.44 -5.80
CA SER A 60 -5.07 1.31 -5.46
C SER A 60 -5.34 0.09 -6.33
N LEU A 61 -6.60 -0.28 -6.52
CA LEU A 61 -6.99 -1.38 -7.40
C LEU A 61 -6.61 -1.11 -8.86
N ALA A 62 -6.83 0.13 -9.32
CA ALA A 62 -6.42 0.54 -10.67
C ALA A 62 -4.89 0.46 -10.83
N ALA A 63 -4.12 0.91 -9.84
CA ALA A 63 -2.67 0.79 -9.82
C ALA A 63 -2.22 -0.69 -9.85
N MET A 64 -2.85 -1.56 -9.06
CA MET A 64 -2.57 -3.00 -9.09
C MET A 64 -2.82 -3.61 -10.47
N GLY A 65 -3.95 -3.29 -11.10
CA GLY A 65 -4.27 -3.71 -12.46
C GLY A 65 -3.27 -3.20 -13.50
N ALA A 66 -2.90 -1.92 -13.42
CA ALA A 66 -1.93 -1.31 -14.32
C ALA A 66 -0.54 -1.98 -14.19
N PHE A 67 -0.04 -2.17 -12.97
CA PHE A 67 1.24 -2.85 -12.75
C PHE A 67 1.19 -4.33 -13.16
N ALA A 68 0.07 -5.02 -12.94
CA ALA A 68 -0.13 -6.38 -13.44
C ALA A 68 -0.05 -6.44 -14.98
N ALA A 69 -0.64 -5.48 -15.67
CA ALA A 69 -0.65 -5.42 -17.14
C ALA A 69 0.73 -5.10 -17.73
N VAL A 70 1.46 -4.13 -17.14
CA VAL A 70 2.77 -3.71 -17.68
C VAL A 70 3.94 -4.56 -17.20
N SER A 71 3.75 -5.42 -16.21
CA SER A 71 4.81 -6.28 -15.69
C SER A 71 5.10 -7.45 -16.62
N PRO A 72 6.38 -7.73 -16.94
CA PRO A 72 6.76 -8.93 -17.65
C PRO A 72 6.26 -10.20 -16.94
N PRO A 73 5.90 -11.26 -17.69
CA PRO A 73 5.34 -12.50 -17.12
C PRO A 73 6.17 -13.10 -15.98
N ASP A 74 7.50 -13.05 -16.11
CA ASP A 74 8.46 -13.59 -15.14
C ASP A 74 8.55 -12.79 -13.82
N ARG A 75 8.00 -11.57 -13.76
CA ARG A 75 7.98 -10.71 -12.56
C ARG A 75 6.58 -10.44 -12.04
N ARG A 76 5.57 -10.64 -12.89
CA ARG A 76 4.19 -10.25 -12.59
C ARG A 76 3.70 -10.80 -11.25
N LEU A 77 3.95 -12.08 -10.99
CA LEU A 77 3.54 -12.69 -9.73
C LEU A 77 4.25 -12.09 -8.51
N ALA A 78 5.53 -11.75 -8.62
CA ALA A 78 6.26 -11.09 -7.54
C ALA A 78 5.77 -9.66 -7.31
N VAL A 79 5.46 -8.92 -8.38
CA VAL A 79 4.88 -7.57 -8.30
C VAL A 79 3.50 -7.62 -7.63
N LEU A 80 2.63 -8.53 -8.06
CA LEU A 80 1.32 -8.74 -7.43
C LEU A 80 1.43 -9.13 -5.96
N ALA A 81 2.36 -10.04 -5.63
CA ALA A 81 2.59 -10.47 -4.25
C ALA A 81 3.09 -9.33 -3.37
N GLY A 82 4.01 -8.49 -3.86
CA GLY A 82 4.49 -7.32 -3.14
C GLY A 82 3.38 -6.31 -2.86
N MET A 83 2.54 -6.02 -3.87
CA MET A 83 1.39 -5.13 -3.72
C MET A 83 0.35 -5.70 -2.74
N ALA A 84 0.03 -6.99 -2.86
CA ALA A 84 -0.90 -7.66 -1.94
C ALA A 84 -0.38 -7.66 -0.50
N GLY A 85 0.90 -7.96 -0.30
CA GLY A 85 1.53 -7.91 1.03
C GLY A 85 1.49 -6.51 1.63
N ALA A 86 1.78 -5.49 0.83
CA ALA A 86 1.75 -4.09 1.28
C ALA A 86 0.33 -3.56 1.57
N ALA A 87 -0.69 -4.12 0.92
CA ALA A 87 -2.10 -3.76 1.18
C ALA A 87 -2.72 -4.55 2.34
N LEU A 88 -2.17 -5.73 2.65
CA LEU A 88 -2.79 -6.70 3.57
C LEU A 88 -3.09 -6.13 4.97
N PRO A 89 -2.20 -5.37 5.64
CA PRO A 89 -2.49 -4.89 6.99
C PRO A 89 -3.72 -3.98 7.07
N ASP A 90 -4.04 -3.25 6.02
CA ASP A 90 -5.20 -2.35 5.93
C ASP A 90 -6.54 -3.06 5.62
N LEU A 91 -6.58 -4.40 5.56
CA LEU A 91 -7.84 -5.13 5.42
C LEU A 91 -8.79 -4.92 6.61
N ASP A 92 -8.30 -4.48 7.76
CA ASP A 92 -9.12 -4.05 8.89
C ASP A 92 -10.08 -2.90 8.52
N LYS A 93 -9.65 -1.97 7.67
CA LYS A 93 -10.44 -0.78 7.30
C LYS A 93 -11.77 -1.15 6.62
N PRO A 94 -11.78 -1.88 5.47
CA PRO A 94 -13.03 -2.30 4.85
C PRO A 94 -13.81 -3.30 5.69
N THR A 95 -13.16 -4.20 6.43
CA THR A 95 -13.88 -5.20 7.22
C THR A 95 -14.57 -4.56 8.43
N ILE A 96 -13.94 -3.61 9.12
CA ILE A 96 -14.59 -2.84 10.18
C ILE A 96 -15.73 -2.00 9.61
N LEU A 97 -15.53 -1.36 8.44
CA LEU A 97 -16.54 -0.50 7.83
C LEU A 97 -17.81 -1.26 7.44
N TRP A 98 -17.67 -2.44 6.82
CA TRP A 98 -18.82 -3.18 6.27
C TRP A 98 -19.35 -4.27 7.18
N PHE A 99 -18.50 -4.85 8.03
CA PHE A 99 -18.84 -6.01 8.85
C PHE A 99 -18.72 -5.76 10.36
N GLY A 100 -18.14 -4.62 10.78
CA GLY A 100 -18.01 -4.23 12.19
C GLY A 100 -16.92 -4.97 12.96
N TRP A 101 -16.01 -5.72 12.29
CA TRP A 101 -14.94 -6.47 12.95
C TRP A 101 -13.61 -6.38 12.18
N SER A 102 -12.50 -6.51 12.91
CA SER A 102 -11.16 -6.61 12.33
C SER A 102 -10.76 -8.07 12.10
N PRO A 103 -10.13 -8.43 10.96
CA PRO A 103 -9.60 -9.76 10.73
C PRO A 103 -8.33 -10.04 11.56
N TRP A 104 -7.78 -9.02 12.20
CA TRP A 104 -6.52 -9.14 12.93
C TRP A 104 -6.73 -9.37 14.42
N PRO A 105 -5.81 -10.12 15.07
CA PRO A 105 -5.79 -10.21 16.53
C PRO A 105 -5.61 -8.82 17.17
N GLY A 106 -6.25 -8.58 18.31
CA GLY A 106 -6.21 -7.29 18.99
C GLY A 106 -4.81 -6.71 19.27
N PRO A 107 -3.76 -7.51 19.56
CA PRO A 107 -2.39 -6.98 19.64
C PRO A 107 -1.87 -6.40 18.32
N VAL A 108 -2.24 -6.98 17.18
CA VAL A 108 -1.84 -6.50 15.84
C VAL A 108 -2.54 -5.17 15.54
N ASP A 109 -3.85 -5.07 15.81
CA ASP A 109 -4.60 -3.82 15.63
C ASP A 109 -4.04 -2.69 16.49
N ARG A 110 -3.72 -2.99 17.76
CA ARG A 110 -3.12 -1.99 18.67
C ARG A 110 -1.73 -1.55 18.19
N PHE A 111 -0.92 -2.47 17.71
CA PHE A 111 0.39 -2.14 17.13
C PHE A 111 0.22 -1.26 15.88
N HIS A 112 -0.63 -1.69 14.92
CA HIS A 112 -0.87 -0.97 13.67
C HIS A 112 -1.40 0.45 13.92
N SER A 113 -2.41 0.61 14.77
CA SER A 113 -2.93 1.93 15.12
C SER A 113 -1.93 2.78 15.91
N GLY A 114 -1.08 2.17 16.71
CA GLY A 114 -0.10 2.87 17.56
C GLY A 114 1.08 3.48 16.81
N ILE A 115 1.44 2.94 15.64
CA ILE A 115 2.55 3.47 14.83
C ILE A 115 2.13 4.63 13.93
N GLN A 116 0.84 4.85 13.69
CA GLN A 116 0.31 5.86 12.77
C GLN A 116 0.72 7.28 13.18
N ARG A 117 1.40 8.00 12.28
CA ARG A 117 1.83 9.40 12.51
C ARG A 117 1.07 10.36 11.61
N GLU A 118 -0.23 10.39 11.75
CA GLU A 118 -1.15 11.13 10.91
C GLU A 118 -1.21 12.63 11.21
N SER A 119 -1.37 13.44 10.15
CA SER A 119 -1.67 14.87 10.24
C SER A 119 -2.48 15.34 9.03
N PRO A 120 -3.51 16.19 9.21
CA PRO A 120 -4.30 16.73 8.09
C PRO A 120 -3.53 17.65 7.15
N ARG A 121 -2.34 18.13 7.56
CA ARG A 121 -1.52 19.08 6.80
C ARG A 121 -0.50 18.41 5.87
N ARG A 122 -0.43 17.08 5.82
CA ARG A 122 0.64 16.34 5.14
C ARG A 122 0.23 15.70 3.81
N ALA A 123 -0.80 16.22 3.14
CA ALA A 123 -1.23 15.71 1.84
C ALA A 123 -0.11 15.69 0.77
N TYR A 124 0.83 16.63 0.85
CA TYR A 124 1.99 16.66 -0.04
C TYR A 124 2.91 15.44 0.11
N VAL A 125 2.97 14.82 1.30
CA VAL A 125 3.77 13.61 1.53
C VAL A 125 3.23 12.46 0.70
N GLU A 126 1.89 12.33 0.62
CA GLU A 126 1.25 11.30 -0.20
C GLU A 126 1.58 11.47 -1.68
N LEU A 127 1.54 12.70 -2.18
CA LEU A 127 1.90 12.98 -3.58
C LEU A 127 3.36 12.67 -3.88
N LEU A 128 4.28 13.11 -3.00
CA LEU A 128 5.72 12.83 -3.15
C LEU A 128 6.00 11.32 -3.10
N ALA A 129 5.37 10.60 -2.17
CA ALA A 129 5.51 9.16 -2.05
C ALA A 129 4.97 8.44 -3.31
N ALA A 130 3.79 8.84 -3.82
CA ALA A 130 3.21 8.27 -5.03
C ALA A 130 4.13 8.46 -6.24
N CYS A 131 4.66 9.67 -6.43
CA CYS A 131 5.61 9.96 -7.52
C CYS A 131 6.89 9.13 -7.38
N ALA A 132 7.46 9.07 -6.17
CA ALA A 132 8.70 8.35 -5.92
C ALA A 132 8.54 6.83 -6.11
N PHE A 133 7.58 6.21 -5.43
CA PHE A 133 7.36 4.77 -5.53
C PHE A 133 6.83 4.36 -6.90
N GLY A 134 5.85 5.09 -7.44
CA GLY A 134 5.28 4.80 -8.76
C GLY A 134 6.32 4.92 -9.87
N GLY A 135 7.10 6.00 -9.88
CA GLY A 135 8.18 6.21 -10.83
C GLY A 135 9.27 5.14 -10.73
N ALA A 136 9.74 4.87 -9.49
CA ALA A 136 10.75 3.83 -9.26
C ALA A 136 10.25 2.43 -9.64
N ALA A 137 8.99 2.10 -9.33
CA ALA A 137 8.38 0.82 -9.70
C ALA A 137 8.28 0.65 -11.22
N LEU A 138 7.84 1.68 -11.95
CA LEU A 138 7.77 1.65 -13.42
C LEU A 138 9.15 1.46 -14.06
N ILE A 139 10.16 2.12 -13.54
CA ILE A 139 11.55 1.94 -13.99
C ILE A 139 12.01 0.51 -13.70
N ALA A 140 11.79 0.01 -12.47
CA ALA A 140 12.23 -1.31 -12.05
C ALA A 140 11.56 -2.44 -12.86
N VAL A 141 10.25 -2.32 -13.14
CA VAL A 141 9.50 -3.31 -13.95
C VAL A 141 10.02 -3.38 -15.37
N ARG A 142 10.41 -2.24 -15.96
CA ARG A 142 10.88 -2.16 -17.36
C ARG A 142 12.36 -2.52 -17.55
N ARG A 143 13.16 -2.64 -16.48
CA ARG A 143 14.59 -2.98 -16.60
C ARG A 143 14.77 -4.37 -17.19
N PRO A 144 15.64 -4.54 -18.24
CA PRO A 144 15.97 -5.85 -18.78
C PRO A 144 16.58 -6.78 -17.72
N ARG A 145 16.49 -8.10 -17.94
CA ARG A 145 17.34 -9.06 -17.20
C ARG A 145 18.80 -8.79 -17.58
N ARG A 146 19.64 -8.50 -16.62
CA ARG A 146 21.08 -8.68 -16.77
C ARG A 146 21.44 -10.12 -16.42
#